data_43a5b498f711ad3f08ba94ecd1405518
#
_entry.id   43a5b498f711ad3f08ba94ecd1405518
#
_cell.length_a   1.000
_cell.length_b   1.000
_cell.length_c   1.000
_cell.angle_alpha   90.00
_cell.angle_beta   90.00
_cell.angle_gamma   90.00
#
_symmetry.space_group_name_H-M   'P 1'
#
loop_
_entity.id
_entity.type
_entity.pdbx_description
1 polymer ?
#
loop_
_entity_poly.entity_id
_entity_poly.type
_entity_poly.pdbx_seq_one_letter_code
_entity_poly.pdbx_strand_id
1 'polypeptide(L)'
;MNNDWFEANSATLTPAIEERRAVHLEYKRSPSQRTLQEYRFARSKVQRLAQQCANDYWLQLCRSIQLSADTGNIRGMYDGIKKAMGPTKKWRVSLKSATGENIQDKGKQMDRWVEHYSEVYSRQNTVTEAALNTVDGFLVEIELDENPTMEELKKVIENLSTGQAPGKDGIPPEVIKCGINVLLEHLHDLLCQCWDEGAVPQDMRDSNIVTLYKNKGDRSDCNNYRDISLLSVVGKVFARVILNRLQKLADRVYPESQCGFRAGRSTTDMVFSLRQLQEKCREQHKPLLLAFIDLTKAFDLVNRDGLFKILAKIGCPPKLLSVIQSFHDNMKGT
;
A
#
# COMPACT_ATOMS: atom_id res chain seq x y z
N MET A 1 -20.11 6.41 21.98
CA MET A 1 -19.19 6.43 23.14
C MET A 1 -18.51 5.07 23.13
N ASN A 2 -17.20 4.97 22.97
CA ASN A 2 -16.52 3.67 23.00
C ASN A 2 -16.55 3.13 24.41
N ASN A 3 -17.25 2.04 24.63
CA ASN A 3 -17.42 1.41 25.94
C ASN A 3 -16.23 0.49 26.33
N ASP A 4 -15.21 0.41 25.51
CA ASP A 4 -14.13 -0.57 25.65
C ASP A 4 -13.39 -0.50 27.00
N TRP A 5 -13.20 0.69 27.57
CA TRP A 5 -12.54 0.84 28.86
C TRP A 5 -13.41 0.35 30.02
N PHE A 6 -14.74 0.44 29.91
CA PHE A 6 -15.67 -0.02 30.95
C PHE A 6 -15.76 -1.55 30.95
N GLU A 7 -15.89 -2.17 29.77
CA GLU A 7 -15.93 -3.62 29.63
C GLU A 7 -14.63 -4.27 30.12
N ALA A 8 -13.49 -3.69 29.77
CA ALA A 8 -12.17 -4.16 30.21
C ALA A 8 -11.99 -4.11 31.74
N ASN A 9 -12.70 -3.21 32.44
CA ASN A 9 -12.62 -3.02 33.90
C ASN A 9 -13.91 -3.40 34.64
N SER A 10 -14.79 -4.15 34.01
CA SER A 10 -16.12 -4.53 34.56
C SER A 10 -16.00 -5.27 35.89
N ALA A 11 -15.02 -6.15 36.07
CA ALA A 11 -14.77 -6.87 37.31
C ALA A 11 -14.54 -5.96 38.54
N THR A 12 -13.94 -4.80 38.31
CA THR A 12 -13.64 -3.81 39.40
C THR A 12 -14.79 -2.81 39.55
N LEU A 13 -15.41 -2.38 38.46
CA LEU A 13 -16.42 -1.32 38.48
C LEU A 13 -17.81 -1.84 38.86
N THR A 14 -18.20 -3.04 38.45
CA THR A 14 -19.55 -3.60 38.67
C THR A 14 -19.85 -3.71 40.18
N PRO A 15 -18.98 -4.31 41.01
CA PRO A 15 -19.25 -4.41 42.45
C PRO A 15 -19.42 -3.04 43.16
N ALA A 16 -18.58 -2.06 42.80
CA ALA A 16 -18.67 -0.72 43.35
C ALA A 16 -19.95 0.03 42.94
N ILE A 17 -20.44 -0.22 41.69
CA ILE A 17 -21.71 0.33 41.22
C ILE A 17 -22.89 -0.31 41.94
N GLU A 18 -22.82 -1.61 42.22
CA GLU A 18 -23.87 -2.33 42.95
C GLU A 18 -23.91 -1.85 44.42
N GLU A 19 -22.77 -1.70 45.07
CA GLU A 19 -22.65 -1.11 46.41
C GLU A 19 -23.31 0.28 46.44
N ARG A 20 -22.98 1.14 45.52
CA ARG A 20 -23.61 2.48 45.39
C ARG A 20 -25.12 2.39 45.20
N ARG A 21 -25.62 1.45 44.41
CA ARG A 21 -27.07 1.23 44.20
C ARG A 21 -27.75 0.80 45.48
N ALA A 22 -27.18 -0.13 46.24
CA ALA A 22 -27.72 -0.62 47.49
C ALA A 22 -27.84 0.53 48.52
N VAL A 23 -26.75 1.29 48.74
CA VAL A 23 -26.75 2.44 49.68
C VAL A 23 -27.71 3.56 49.22
N HIS A 24 -27.89 3.75 47.89
CA HIS A 24 -28.86 4.72 47.38
C HIS A 24 -30.31 4.29 47.66
N LEU A 25 -30.59 3.00 47.57
CA LEU A 25 -31.93 2.47 47.90
C LEU A 25 -32.21 2.59 49.40
N GLU A 26 -31.23 2.37 50.26
CA GLU A 26 -31.35 2.56 51.69
C GLU A 26 -31.60 4.01 52.08
N TYR A 27 -30.87 4.96 51.48
CA TYR A 27 -31.14 6.39 51.63
C TYR A 27 -32.57 6.77 51.18
N LYS A 28 -33.08 6.18 50.11
CA LYS A 28 -34.46 6.45 49.68
C LYS A 28 -35.53 5.88 50.63
N ARG A 29 -35.23 4.74 51.27
CA ARG A 29 -36.16 4.10 52.23
C ARG A 29 -36.20 4.83 53.58
N SER A 30 -35.02 5.27 54.03
CA SER A 30 -34.86 5.92 55.36
C SER A 30 -33.95 7.15 55.22
N PRO A 31 -34.48 8.29 54.75
CA PRO A 31 -33.72 9.53 54.59
C PRO A 31 -33.19 10.04 55.93
N SER A 32 -31.88 10.04 56.09
CA SER A 32 -31.18 10.59 57.26
C SER A 32 -29.85 11.22 56.84
N GLN A 33 -29.27 12.05 57.71
CA GLN A 33 -27.99 12.66 57.45
C GLN A 33 -26.88 11.60 57.33
N ARG A 34 -26.98 10.51 58.07
CA ARG A 34 -26.05 9.37 58.03
C ARG A 34 -26.14 8.64 56.68
N THR A 35 -27.33 8.23 56.26
CA THR A 35 -27.53 7.49 54.98
C THR A 35 -27.18 8.37 53.77
N LEU A 36 -27.36 9.69 53.87
CA LEU A 36 -26.90 10.64 52.86
C LEU A 36 -25.37 10.69 52.74
N GLN A 37 -24.66 10.66 53.86
CA GLN A 37 -23.18 10.64 53.92
C GLN A 37 -22.64 9.32 53.31
N GLU A 38 -23.21 8.19 53.67
CA GLU A 38 -22.87 6.88 53.13
C GLU A 38 -23.06 6.82 51.60
N TYR A 39 -24.18 7.34 51.10
CA TYR A 39 -24.41 7.46 49.66
C TYR A 39 -23.40 8.37 48.98
N ARG A 40 -23.10 9.53 49.56
CA ARG A 40 -22.08 10.45 48.99
C ARG A 40 -20.69 9.79 48.91
N PHE A 41 -20.33 9.03 49.93
CA PHE A 41 -19.07 8.30 49.96
C PHE A 41 -19.02 7.22 48.89
N ALA A 42 -20.04 6.37 48.80
CA ALA A 42 -20.14 5.34 47.76
C ALA A 42 -20.13 5.93 46.31
N ARG A 43 -20.82 7.05 46.13
CA ARG A 43 -20.81 7.79 44.85
C ARG A 43 -19.41 8.28 44.50
N SER A 44 -18.70 8.90 45.44
CA SER A 44 -17.33 9.40 45.22
C SER A 44 -16.34 8.27 44.96
N LYS A 45 -16.51 7.11 45.64
CA LYS A 45 -15.72 5.90 45.40
C LYS A 45 -15.85 5.41 43.99
N VAL A 46 -17.09 5.24 43.46
CA VAL A 46 -17.36 4.82 42.11
C VAL A 46 -16.77 5.82 41.10
N GLN A 47 -16.94 7.11 41.35
CA GLN A 47 -16.45 8.15 40.43
C GLN A 47 -14.92 8.13 40.35
N ARG A 48 -14.22 8.00 41.46
CA ARG A 48 -12.74 7.88 41.48
C ARG A 48 -12.25 6.62 40.78
N LEU A 49 -12.87 5.46 41.05
CA LEU A 49 -12.52 4.20 40.38
C LEU A 49 -12.75 4.28 38.89
N ALA A 50 -13.90 4.81 38.46
CA ALA A 50 -14.19 4.96 37.04
C ALA A 50 -13.17 5.87 36.33
N GLN A 51 -12.80 6.96 36.95
CA GLN A 51 -11.82 7.90 36.41
C GLN A 51 -10.42 7.28 36.36
N GLN A 52 -10.03 6.53 37.39
CA GLN A 52 -8.75 5.79 37.40
C GLN A 52 -8.71 4.72 36.30
N CYS A 53 -9.72 3.86 36.19
CA CYS A 53 -9.79 2.85 35.14
C CYS A 53 -9.76 3.46 33.76
N ALA A 54 -10.47 4.58 33.54
CA ALA A 54 -10.44 5.28 32.27
C ALA A 54 -9.05 5.83 31.94
N ASN A 55 -8.37 6.46 32.91
CA ASN A 55 -7.02 6.99 32.72
C ASN A 55 -6.01 5.87 32.46
N ASP A 56 -6.07 4.77 33.22
CA ASP A 56 -5.17 3.63 33.00
C ASP A 56 -5.35 3.00 31.60
N TYR A 57 -6.59 2.86 31.16
CA TYR A 57 -6.89 2.40 29.81
C TYR A 57 -6.27 3.31 28.73
N TRP A 58 -6.47 4.63 28.86
CA TRP A 58 -5.91 5.58 27.90
C TRP A 58 -4.39 5.60 27.90
N LEU A 59 -3.77 5.53 29.08
CA LEU A 59 -2.30 5.45 29.21
C LEU A 59 -1.75 4.17 28.57
N GLN A 60 -2.41 3.03 28.75
CA GLN A 60 -2.01 1.78 28.10
C GLN A 60 -2.17 1.87 26.58
N LEU A 61 -3.28 2.43 26.08
CA LEU A 61 -3.49 2.62 24.65
C LEU A 61 -2.43 3.54 24.04
N CYS A 62 -2.12 4.67 24.69
CA CYS A 62 -1.05 5.57 24.25
C CYS A 62 0.32 4.88 24.20
N ARG A 63 0.65 4.09 25.24
CA ARG A 63 1.91 3.32 25.27
C ARG A 63 1.97 2.29 24.15
N SER A 64 0.87 1.59 23.85
CA SER A 64 0.82 0.62 22.74
C SER A 64 0.99 1.28 21.37
N ILE A 65 0.40 2.48 21.17
CA ILE A 65 0.57 3.27 19.96
C ILE A 65 2.02 3.71 19.81
N GLN A 66 2.62 4.24 20.89
CA GLN A 66 4.02 4.67 20.90
C GLN A 66 4.97 3.51 20.62
N LEU A 67 4.80 2.38 21.27
CA LEU A 67 5.60 1.17 21.01
C LEU A 67 5.50 0.72 19.56
N SER A 68 4.28 0.76 18.98
CA SER A 68 4.08 0.42 17.58
C SER A 68 4.79 1.41 16.63
N ALA A 69 4.81 2.70 16.98
CA ALA A 69 5.54 3.71 16.22
C ALA A 69 7.06 3.48 16.31
N ASP A 70 7.59 3.26 17.52
CA ASP A 70 9.03 3.07 17.79
C ASP A 70 9.57 1.79 17.12
N THR A 71 8.76 0.75 17.03
CA THR A 71 9.10 -0.52 16.36
C THR A 71 8.84 -0.51 14.85
N GLY A 72 8.37 0.61 14.28
CA GLY A 72 8.02 0.71 12.86
C GLY A 72 6.76 -0.09 12.45
N ASN A 73 5.97 -0.57 13.41
CA ASN A 73 4.70 -1.23 13.15
C ASN A 73 3.60 -0.20 12.85
N ILE A 74 3.63 0.34 11.64
CA ILE A 74 2.70 1.39 11.18
C ILE A 74 1.24 0.94 11.29
N ARG A 75 0.95 -0.33 10.99
CA ARG A 75 -0.41 -0.88 11.09
C ARG A 75 -0.92 -0.86 12.52
N GLY A 76 -0.14 -1.38 13.48
CA GLY A 76 -0.48 -1.37 14.91
C GLY A 76 -0.69 0.05 15.44
N MET A 77 0.12 1.00 15.01
CA MET A 77 -0.03 2.42 15.34
C MET A 77 -1.38 2.97 14.86
N TYR A 78 -1.73 2.79 13.59
CA TYR A 78 -3.00 3.27 13.04
C TYR A 78 -4.22 2.55 13.63
N ASP A 79 -4.14 1.27 13.94
CA ASP A 79 -5.22 0.52 14.60
C ASP A 79 -5.44 1.03 16.04
N GLY A 80 -4.38 1.37 16.75
CA GLY A 80 -4.46 2.05 18.03
C GLY A 80 -5.11 3.44 17.95
N ILE A 81 -4.73 4.24 16.95
CA ILE A 81 -5.35 5.55 16.68
C ILE A 81 -6.84 5.40 16.34
N LYS A 82 -7.22 4.42 15.53
CA LYS A 82 -8.65 4.14 15.23
C LYS A 82 -9.44 3.76 16.48
N LYS A 83 -8.85 2.98 17.40
CA LYS A 83 -9.47 2.68 18.71
C LYS A 83 -9.69 3.94 19.51
N ALA A 84 -8.72 4.86 19.54
CA ALA A 84 -8.83 6.13 20.25
C ALA A 84 -9.90 7.06 19.66
N MET A 85 -9.94 7.20 18.34
CA MET A 85 -10.84 8.14 17.65
C MET A 85 -12.24 7.57 17.39
N GLY A 86 -12.40 6.24 17.51
CA GLY A 86 -13.64 5.55 17.18
C GLY A 86 -13.84 5.36 15.66
N PRO A 87 -14.96 4.71 15.27
CA PRO A 87 -15.24 4.41 13.88
C PRO A 87 -15.43 5.71 13.08
N THR A 88 -14.63 5.88 12.04
CA THR A 88 -14.81 6.98 11.09
C THR A 88 -16.09 6.76 10.27
N LYS A 89 -16.95 7.77 10.21
CA LYS A 89 -18.11 7.73 9.32
C LYS A 89 -17.62 7.63 7.88
N LYS A 90 -17.88 6.50 7.24
CA LYS A 90 -17.66 6.38 5.79
C LYS A 90 -18.73 7.25 5.10
N TRP A 91 -18.31 8.40 4.58
CA TRP A 91 -19.15 9.20 3.72
C TRP A 91 -19.42 8.39 2.44
N ARG A 92 -20.69 8.15 2.15
CA ARG A 92 -21.10 7.63 0.85
C ARG A 92 -20.96 8.77 -0.16
N VAL A 93 -19.91 8.72 -0.94
CA VAL A 93 -19.70 9.68 -2.03
C VAL A 93 -20.41 9.13 -3.26
N SER A 94 -21.27 9.96 -3.89
CA SER A 94 -21.83 9.65 -5.21
C SER A 94 -20.70 9.82 -6.24
N LEU A 95 -20.66 8.94 -7.24
CA LEU A 95 -19.78 9.10 -8.40
C LEU A 95 -20.51 9.80 -9.53
N LYS A 96 -19.80 10.51 -10.38
CA LYS A 96 -20.33 11.04 -11.64
C LYS A 96 -20.18 10.03 -12.76
N SER A 97 -21.23 9.86 -13.57
CA SER A 97 -21.15 9.15 -14.84
C SER A 97 -20.25 9.87 -15.82
N ALA A 98 -19.92 9.26 -16.96
CA ALA A 98 -19.22 9.94 -18.06
C ALA A 98 -19.97 11.18 -18.57
N THR A 99 -21.31 11.21 -18.44
CA THR A 99 -22.17 12.34 -18.81
C THR A 99 -22.33 13.39 -17.70
N GLY A 100 -21.73 13.18 -16.51
CA GLY A 100 -21.78 14.11 -15.39
C GLY A 100 -22.94 13.89 -14.41
N GLU A 101 -23.78 12.88 -14.60
CA GLU A 101 -24.88 12.55 -13.70
C GLU A 101 -24.41 11.86 -12.42
N ASN A 102 -25.04 12.16 -11.28
CA ASN A 102 -24.68 11.56 -9.99
C ASN A 102 -25.20 10.13 -9.86
N ILE A 103 -24.30 9.19 -9.62
CA ILE A 103 -24.56 7.77 -9.40
C ILE A 103 -24.55 7.49 -7.89
N GLN A 104 -25.70 7.12 -7.31
CA GLN A 104 -25.84 6.77 -5.89
C GLN A 104 -25.89 5.26 -5.65
N ASP A 105 -26.37 4.50 -6.63
CA ASP A 105 -26.44 3.04 -6.56
C ASP A 105 -25.07 2.40 -6.58
N LYS A 106 -24.84 1.46 -5.63
CA LYS A 106 -23.54 0.82 -5.47
C LYS A 106 -23.13 -0.04 -6.67
N GLY A 107 -24.08 -0.75 -7.29
CA GLY A 107 -23.83 -1.56 -8.49
C GLY A 107 -23.36 -0.67 -9.64
N LYS A 108 -24.11 0.38 -9.94
CA LYS A 108 -23.76 1.36 -10.97
C LYS A 108 -22.44 2.10 -10.69
N GLN A 109 -22.11 2.31 -9.40
CA GLN A 109 -20.78 2.87 -9.06
C GLN A 109 -19.65 1.89 -9.40
N MET A 110 -19.85 0.59 -9.17
CA MET A 110 -18.87 -0.42 -9.57
C MET A 110 -18.73 -0.48 -11.09
N ASP A 111 -19.86 -0.46 -11.83
CA ASP A 111 -19.84 -0.43 -13.29
C ASP A 111 -19.08 0.81 -13.80
N ARG A 112 -19.27 1.97 -13.16
CA ARG A 112 -18.54 3.20 -13.51
C ARG A 112 -17.04 3.08 -13.26
N TRP A 113 -16.61 2.40 -12.18
CA TRP A 113 -15.19 2.11 -11.94
C TRP A 113 -14.61 1.18 -13.00
N VAL A 114 -15.34 0.13 -13.36
CA VAL A 114 -14.92 -0.80 -14.44
C VAL A 114 -14.77 -0.05 -15.77
N GLU A 115 -15.75 0.79 -16.13
CA GLU A 115 -15.69 1.64 -17.32
C GLU A 115 -14.43 2.54 -17.30
N HIS A 116 -14.23 3.28 -16.19
CA HIS A 116 -13.10 4.19 -16.04
C HIS A 116 -11.74 3.49 -16.18
N TYR A 117 -11.54 2.36 -15.51
CA TYR A 117 -10.28 1.64 -15.59
C TYR A 117 -10.11 0.92 -16.93
N SER A 118 -11.17 0.40 -17.52
CA SER A 118 -11.12 -0.16 -18.87
C SER A 118 -10.66 0.87 -19.89
N GLU A 119 -11.18 2.11 -19.82
CA GLU A 119 -10.72 3.21 -20.69
C GLU A 119 -9.23 3.55 -20.46
N VAL A 120 -8.77 3.53 -19.20
CA VAL A 120 -7.38 3.84 -18.87
C VAL A 120 -6.42 2.77 -19.39
N TYR A 121 -6.72 1.50 -19.12
CA TYR A 121 -5.80 0.39 -19.43
C TYR A 121 -5.89 -0.10 -20.89
N SER A 122 -7.02 0.13 -21.58
CA SER A 122 -7.17 -0.21 -23.01
C SER A 122 -6.71 0.87 -23.96
N ARG A 123 -6.28 2.03 -23.44
CA ARG A 123 -5.84 3.15 -24.28
C ARG A 123 -4.60 2.77 -25.07
N GLN A 124 -4.78 2.69 -26.39
CA GLN A 124 -3.67 2.42 -27.30
C GLN A 124 -2.88 3.71 -27.56
N ASN A 125 -1.67 3.76 -27.03
CA ASN A 125 -0.70 4.78 -27.39
C ASN A 125 0.17 4.25 -28.53
N THR A 126 0.32 4.99 -29.62
CA THR A 126 1.21 4.62 -30.71
C THR A 126 2.64 5.01 -30.39
N VAL A 127 3.56 4.06 -30.46
CA VAL A 127 4.99 4.34 -30.39
C VAL A 127 5.55 4.39 -31.79
N THR A 128 6.17 5.51 -32.15
CA THR A 128 6.76 5.68 -33.48
C THR A 128 8.09 4.92 -33.56
N GLU A 129 8.41 4.37 -34.74
CA GLU A 129 9.70 3.72 -34.98
C GLU A 129 10.88 4.68 -34.79
N ALA A 130 10.68 5.96 -35.10
CA ALA A 130 11.68 6.99 -34.82
C ALA A 130 12.04 7.07 -33.36
N ALA A 131 11.05 7.01 -32.45
CA ALA A 131 11.30 7.01 -31.00
C ALA A 131 12.03 5.73 -30.54
N LEU A 132 11.68 4.58 -31.11
CA LEU A 132 12.38 3.33 -30.81
C LEU A 132 13.84 3.35 -31.31
N ASN A 133 14.11 4.05 -32.40
CA ASN A 133 15.45 4.15 -32.99
C ASN A 133 16.39 5.08 -32.22
N THR A 134 15.88 5.91 -31.30
CA THR A 134 16.72 6.76 -30.43
C THR A 134 17.40 5.97 -29.31
N VAL A 135 16.92 4.76 -29.00
CA VAL A 135 17.52 3.89 -28.00
C VAL A 135 18.65 3.08 -28.64
N ASP A 136 19.83 3.09 -28.07
CA ASP A 136 20.95 2.27 -28.53
C ASP A 136 20.69 0.78 -28.29
N GLY A 137 21.17 -0.05 -29.21
CA GLY A 137 21.13 -1.50 -29.07
C GLY A 137 22.27 -2.02 -28.23
N PHE A 138 21.99 -2.96 -27.33
CA PHE A 138 22.99 -3.62 -26.49
C PHE A 138 23.04 -5.11 -26.76
N LEU A 139 24.18 -5.73 -26.45
CA LEU A 139 24.32 -7.18 -26.52
C LEU A 139 23.39 -7.87 -25.53
N VAL A 140 22.86 -9.01 -25.93
CA VAL A 140 21.94 -9.81 -25.11
C VAL A 140 22.70 -10.37 -23.89
N GLU A 141 22.16 -10.17 -22.70
CA GLU A 141 22.67 -10.69 -21.43
C GLU A 141 22.17 -12.11 -21.18
N ILE A 142 22.83 -13.09 -21.78
CA ILE A 142 22.41 -14.51 -21.73
C ILE A 142 22.36 -15.05 -20.31
N GLU A 143 23.22 -14.57 -19.40
CA GLU A 143 23.22 -14.97 -17.98
C GLU A 143 21.89 -14.69 -17.28
N LEU A 144 21.12 -13.71 -17.73
CA LEU A 144 19.81 -13.38 -17.15
C LEU A 144 18.69 -14.34 -17.63
N ASP A 145 18.98 -15.22 -18.60
CA ASP A 145 18.03 -16.21 -19.11
C ASP A 145 18.05 -17.52 -18.30
N GLU A 146 19.02 -17.69 -17.42
CA GLU A 146 19.09 -18.84 -16.55
C GLU A 146 17.91 -18.88 -15.57
N ASN A 147 17.54 -20.08 -15.11
CA ASN A 147 16.48 -20.25 -14.15
C ASN A 147 16.74 -19.44 -12.85
N PRO A 148 15.69 -18.92 -12.19
CA PRO A 148 15.86 -18.26 -10.88
C PRO A 148 16.59 -19.17 -9.90
N THR A 149 17.55 -18.62 -9.17
CA THR A 149 18.26 -19.39 -8.13
C THR A 149 17.49 -19.39 -6.81
N MET A 150 17.75 -20.41 -5.99
CA MET A 150 17.18 -20.52 -4.64
C MET A 150 17.59 -19.31 -3.77
N GLU A 151 18.80 -18.80 -3.93
CA GLU A 151 19.32 -17.64 -3.22
C GLU A 151 18.61 -16.35 -3.64
N GLU A 152 18.36 -16.15 -4.94
CA GLU A 152 17.56 -15.01 -5.43
C GLU A 152 16.18 -15.01 -4.81
N LEU A 153 15.49 -16.17 -4.85
CA LEU A 153 14.16 -16.32 -4.29
C LEU A 153 14.14 -16.08 -2.79
N LYS A 154 15.05 -16.70 -2.04
CA LYS A 154 15.19 -16.52 -0.59
C LYS A 154 15.38 -15.06 -0.21
N LYS A 155 16.30 -14.37 -0.88
CA LYS A 155 16.58 -12.94 -0.67
C LYS A 155 15.35 -12.07 -0.93
N VAL A 156 14.57 -12.39 -1.95
CA VAL A 156 13.32 -11.66 -2.26
C VAL A 156 12.27 -11.87 -1.16
N ILE A 157 12.09 -13.11 -0.68
CA ILE A 157 11.12 -13.42 0.39
C ILE A 157 11.53 -12.75 1.71
N GLU A 158 12.80 -12.79 2.09
CA GLU A 158 13.31 -12.14 3.30
C GLU A 158 13.10 -10.62 3.28
N ASN A 159 13.20 -10.00 2.11
CA ASN A 159 13.00 -8.57 1.90
C ASN A 159 11.52 -8.16 1.70
N LEU A 160 10.56 -9.10 1.74
CA LEU A 160 9.14 -8.74 1.69
C LEU A 160 8.78 -7.85 2.88
N SER A 161 8.09 -6.76 2.60
CA SER A 161 7.57 -5.88 3.65
C SER A 161 6.37 -6.53 4.33
N THR A 162 6.33 -6.49 5.66
CA THR A 162 5.21 -6.95 6.47
C THR A 162 4.08 -5.91 6.53
N GLY A 163 2.87 -6.34 6.86
CA GLY A 163 1.70 -5.46 6.98
C GLY A 163 1.11 -4.98 5.66
N GLN A 164 1.52 -5.52 4.52
CA GLN A 164 0.95 -5.20 3.22
C GLN A 164 -0.37 -5.93 2.98
N ALA A 165 -1.27 -5.28 2.23
CA ALA A 165 -2.53 -5.90 1.84
C ALA A 165 -2.28 -7.11 0.91
N PRO A 166 -2.97 -8.23 1.15
CA PRO A 166 -2.92 -9.40 0.27
C PRO A 166 -3.59 -9.13 -1.08
N GLY A 167 -3.33 -9.98 -2.06
CA GLY A 167 -4.07 -10.02 -3.31
C GLY A 167 -5.45 -10.68 -3.15
N LYS A 168 -6.01 -11.16 -4.27
CA LYS A 168 -7.31 -11.86 -4.32
C LYS A 168 -7.31 -13.16 -3.52
N ASP A 169 -6.15 -13.81 -3.39
CA ASP A 169 -5.91 -15.03 -2.62
C ASP A 169 -6.07 -14.85 -1.10
N GLY A 170 -6.08 -13.61 -0.61
CA GLY A 170 -6.15 -13.31 0.82
C GLY A 170 -4.90 -13.69 1.62
N ILE A 171 -3.82 -14.15 0.97
CA ILE A 171 -2.59 -14.59 1.62
C ILE A 171 -1.70 -13.37 1.91
N PRO A 172 -1.44 -13.03 3.19
CA PRO A 172 -0.53 -11.94 3.52
C PRO A 172 0.94 -12.35 3.38
N PRO A 173 1.86 -11.39 3.12
CA PRO A 173 3.29 -11.66 2.95
C PRO A 173 3.94 -12.40 4.12
N GLU A 174 3.44 -12.22 5.32
CA GLU A 174 3.92 -12.86 6.54
C GLU A 174 3.82 -14.38 6.48
N VAL A 175 2.81 -14.93 5.82
CA VAL A 175 2.63 -16.38 5.69
C VAL A 175 3.81 -16.98 4.91
N ILE A 176 4.17 -16.39 3.77
CA ILE A 176 5.30 -16.86 2.96
C ILE A 176 6.62 -16.64 3.72
N LYS A 177 6.75 -15.51 4.41
CA LYS A 177 7.98 -15.17 5.15
C LYS A 177 8.20 -16.09 6.35
N CYS A 178 7.16 -16.40 7.13
CA CYS A 178 7.24 -17.33 8.25
C CYS A 178 7.39 -18.78 7.80
N GLY A 179 6.79 -19.14 6.66
CA GLY A 179 6.84 -20.49 6.09
C GLY A 179 8.05 -20.77 5.20
N ILE A 180 9.03 -19.87 5.12
CA ILE A 180 10.13 -19.93 4.15
C ILE A 180 10.86 -21.27 4.15
N ASN A 181 11.11 -21.86 5.31
CA ASN A 181 11.85 -23.14 5.44
C ASN A 181 11.12 -24.32 4.79
N VAL A 182 9.81 -24.27 4.65
CA VAL A 182 8.99 -25.33 4.06
C VAL A 182 8.58 -24.98 2.62
N LEU A 183 8.30 -23.71 2.36
CA LEU A 183 7.74 -23.26 1.09
C LEU A 183 8.79 -22.93 0.03
N LEU A 184 10.05 -22.68 0.43
CA LEU A 184 11.08 -22.15 -0.46
C LEU A 184 11.34 -23.10 -1.65
N GLU A 185 11.49 -24.39 -1.40
CA GLU A 185 11.78 -25.40 -2.41
C GLU A 185 10.61 -25.52 -3.41
N HIS A 186 9.38 -25.64 -2.90
CA HIS A 186 8.18 -25.72 -3.75
C HIS A 186 7.95 -24.45 -4.58
N LEU A 187 8.17 -23.28 -3.98
CA LEU A 187 8.07 -22.00 -4.71
C LEU A 187 9.15 -21.89 -5.78
N HIS A 188 10.36 -22.33 -5.49
CA HIS A 188 11.47 -22.34 -6.44
C HIS A 188 11.12 -23.21 -7.65
N ASP A 189 10.68 -24.44 -7.42
CA ASP A 189 10.29 -25.37 -8.50
C ASP A 189 9.19 -24.78 -9.37
N LEU A 190 8.17 -24.18 -8.75
CA LEU A 190 7.07 -23.52 -9.47
C LEU A 190 7.58 -22.36 -10.33
N LEU A 191 8.49 -21.53 -9.81
CA LEU A 191 9.04 -20.41 -10.57
C LEU A 191 9.95 -20.87 -11.70
N CYS A 192 10.74 -21.93 -11.50
CA CYS A 192 11.54 -22.54 -12.54
C CYS A 192 10.67 -23.11 -13.67
N GLN A 193 9.57 -23.79 -13.32
CA GLN A 193 8.62 -24.26 -14.30
C GLN A 193 8.01 -23.11 -15.11
N CYS A 194 7.53 -22.06 -14.46
CA CYS A 194 7.03 -20.85 -15.14
C CYS A 194 8.09 -20.21 -16.05
N TRP A 195 9.36 -20.25 -15.63
CA TRP A 195 10.48 -19.72 -16.41
C TRP A 195 10.76 -20.54 -17.66
N ASP A 196 10.78 -21.87 -17.53
CA ASP A 196 11.04 -22.79 -18.66
C ASP A 196 9.89 -22.78 -19.68
N GLU A 197 8.64 -22.69 -19.20
CA GLU A 197 7.45 -22.56 -20.06
C GLU A 197 7.30 -21.15 -20.66
N GLY A 198 8.00 -20.15 -20.12
CA GLY A 198 7.81 -18.74 -20.49
C GLY A 198 6.41 -18.21 -20.18
N ALA A 199 5.69 -18.88 -19.26
CA ALA A 199 4.29 -18.62 -18.96
C ALA A 199 4.05 -18.43 -17.45
N VAL A 200 3.26 -17.42 -17.10
CA VAL A 200 2.90 -17.10 -15.71
C VAL A 200 1.45 -17.50 -15.47
N PRO A 201 1.12 -18.27 -14.41
CA PRO A 201 -0.24 -18.63 -14.07
C PRO A 201 -1.16 -17.42 -13.89
N GLN A 202 -2.44 -17.56 -14.25
CA GLN A 202 -3.43 -16.49 -14.19
C GLN A 202 -3.54 -15.89 -12.78
N ASP A 203 -3.51 -16.73 -11.74
CA ASP A 203 -3.64 -16.29 -10.33
C ASP A 203 -2.46 -15.43 -9.85
N MET A 204 -1.30 -15.52 -10.51
CA MET A 204 -0.13 -14.68 -10.19
C MET A 204 -0.17 -13.33 -10.88
N ARG A 205 -0.87 -13.20 -12.00
CA ARG A 205 -0.95 -11.96 -12.81
C ARG A 205 -2.24 -11.18 -12.60
N ASP A 206 -3.33 -11.83 -12.18
CA ASP A 206 -4.57 -11.13 -11.84
C ASP A 206 -4.40 -10.22 -10.62
N SER A 207 -5.03 -9.07 -10.65
CA SER A 207 -4.94 -8.08 -9.57
C SER A 207 -6.30 -7.65 -9.05
N ASN A 208 -6.34 -7.33 -7.75
CA ASN A 208 -7.47 -6.64 -7.15
C ASN A 208 -7.18 -5.14 -7.13
N ILE A 209 -8.03 -4.35 -7.78
CA ILE A 209 -7.84 -2.90 -7.91
C ILE A 209 -8.53 -2.17 -6.77
N VAL A 210 -7.75 -1.47 -5.95
CA VAL A 210 -8.25 -0.65 -4.84
C VAL A 210 -8.11 0.83 -5.20
N THR A 211 -9.23 1.54 -5.15
CA THR A 211 -9.28 2.98 -5.45
C THR A 211 -8.94 3.83 -4.23
N LEU A 212 -7.95 4.72 -4.32
CA LEU A 212 -7.59 5.66 -3.27
C LEU A 212 -7.80 7.11 -3.73
N TYR A 213 -8.59 7.86 -2.97
CA TYR A 213 -8.78 9.28 -3.23
C TYR A 213 -7.48 10.08 -3.02
N LYS A 214 -7.11 10.93 -4.00
CA LYS A 214 -5.88 11.75 -3.98
C LYS A 214 -5.90 12.89 -2.97
N ASN A 215 -6.99 13.05 -2.20
CA ASN A 215 -7.24 14.20 -1.32
C ASN A 215 -7.20 15.57 -2.04
N LYS A 216 -7.46 15.57 -3.33
CA LYS A 216 -7.47 16.78 -4.18
C LYS A 216 -8.62 16.66 -5.21
N GLY A 217 -9.36 17.74 -5.41
CA GLY A 217 -10.47 17.81 -6.37
C GLY A 217 -11.78 17.24 -5.84
N ASP A 218 -12.78 17.07 -6.73
CA ASP A 218 -14.08 16.55 -6.40
C ASP A 218 -14.03 15.02 -6.20
N ARG A 219 -14.56 14.54 -5.09
CA ARG A 219 -14.62 13.11 -4.78
C ARG A 219 -15.55 12.32 -5.69
N SER A 220 -16.45 12.99 -6.40
CA SER A 220 -17.36 12.34 -7.35
C SER A 220 -16.71 12.04 -8.70
N ASP A 221 -15.53 12.58 -8.98
CA ASP A 221 -14.77 12.37 -10.22
C ASP A 221 -13.73 11.24 -10.04
N CYS A 222 -13.84 10.18 -10.86
CA CYS A 222 -12.93 9.04 -10.87
C CYS A 222 -11.45 9.43 -11.13
N ASN A 223 -11.19 10.52 -11.87
CA ASN A 223 -9.84 10.99 -12.15
C ASN A 223 -9.08 11.47 -10.90
N ASN A 224 -9.81 11.82 -9.83
CA ASN A 224 -9.23 12.24 -8.55
C ASN A 224 -8.86 11.07 -7.64
N TYR A 225 -8.85 9.85 -8.17
CA TYR A 225 -8.43 8.65 -7.47
C TYR A 225 -7.16 8.06 -8.08
N ARG A 226 -6.40 7.34 -7.26
CA ARG A 226 -5.30 6.47 -7.66
C ARG A 226 -5.79 5.03 -7.57
N ASP A 227 -5.41 4.22 -8.50
CA ASP A 227 -5.53 2.78 -8.43
C ASP A 227 -4.31 2.16 -7.75
N ILE A 228 -4.56 1.14 -6.96
CA ILE A 228 -3.53 0.28 -6.42
C ILE A 228 -3.89 -1.14 -6.81
N SER A 229 -3.04 -1.75 -7.63
CA SER A 229 -3.17 -3.14 -8.04
C SER A 229 -2.54 -4.06 -7.00
N LEU A 230 -3.36 -4.89 -6.37
CA LEU A 230 -2.94 -5.86 -5.37
C LEU A 230 -2.80 -7.23 -6.03
N LEU A 231 -1.58 -7.63 -6.35
CA LEU A 231 -1.24 -8.96 -6.84
C LEU A 231 -1.19 -9.98 -5.70
N SER A 232 -1.31 -11.28 -6.02
CA SER A 232 -0.98 -12.35 -5.09
C SER A 232 0.45 -12.23 -4.58
N VAL A 233 0.72 -12.75 -3.37
CA VAL A 233 2.08 -12.63 -2.79
C VAL A 233 3.10 -13.39 -3.63
N VAL A 234 2.74 -14.56 -4.15
CA VAL A 234 3.62 -15.35 -5.02
C VAL A 234 3.90 -14.60 -6.32
N GLY A 235 2.88 -13.97 -6.93
CA GLY A 235 3.05 -13.10 -8.09
C GLY A 235 3.99 -11.92 -7.80
N LYS A 236 3.86 -11.27 -6.63
CA LYS A 236 4.78 -10.20 -6.19
C LYS A 236 6.22 -10.69 -6.02
N VAL A 237 6.41 -11.89 -5.47
CA VAL A 237 7.75 -12.49 -5.31
C VAL A 237 8.39 -12.73 -6.68
N PHE A 238 7.65 -13.34 -7.61
CA PHE A 238 8.15 -13.61 -8.95
C PHE A 238 8.47 -12.31 -9.70
N ALA A 239 7.54 -11.34 -9.71
CA ALA A 239 7.77 -10.02 -10.30
C ALA A 239 9.00 -9.32 -9.71
N ARG A 240 9.29 -9.53 -8.41
CA ARG A 240 10.48 -8.95 -7.76
C ARG A 240 11.77 -9.63 -8.20
N VAL A 241 11.79 -10.94 -8.41
CA VAL A 241 12.93 -11.66 -9.00
C VAL A 241 13.22 -11.10 -10.39
N ILE A 242 12.19 -10.97 -11.23
CA ILE A 242 12.30 -10.38 -12.57
C ILE A 242 12.84 -8.94 -12.51
N LEU A 243 12.28 -8.11 -11.62
CA LEU A 243 12.69 -6.72 -11.45
C LEU A 243 14.18 -6.62 -11.07
N ASN A 244 14.67 -7.48 -10.18
CA ASN A 244 16.07 -7.47 -9.78
C ASN A 244 17.01 -7.80 -10.96
N ARG A 245 16.59 -8.66 -11.88
CA ARG A 245 17.30 -8.96 -13.13
C ARG A 245 17.23 -7.80 -14.11
N LEU A 246 16.05 -7.22 -14.29
CA LEU A 246 15.86 -6.04 -15.14
C LEU A 246 16.66 -4.83 -14.68
N GLN A 247 16.88 -4.67 -13.37
CA GLN A 247 17.71 -3.59 -12.85
C GLN A 247 19.16 -3.65 -13.38
N LYS A 248 19.71 -4.85 -13.55
CA LYS A 248 21.06 -5.01 -14.15
C LYS A 248 21.13 -4.47 -15.58
N LEU A 249 20.07 -4.73 -16.38
CA LEU A 249 19.96 -4.17 -17.74
C LEU A 249 19.75 -2.65 -17.69
N ALA A 250 18.85 -2.18 -16.81
CA ALA A 250 18.50 -0.78 -16.71
C ALA A 250 19.70 0.09 -16.28
N ASP A 251 20.55 -0.40 -15.38
CA ASP A 251 21.75 0.32 -14.93
C ASP A 251 22.76 0.61 -16.05
N ARG A 252 22.74 -0.19 -17.12
CA ARG A 252 23.58 0.02 -18.33
C ARG A 252 23.02 1.12 -19.24
N VAL A 253 21.73 1.35 -19.20
CA VAL A 253 21.00 2.25 -20.11
C VAL A 253 20.67 3.59 -19.46
N TYR A 254 20.51 3.63 -18.14
CA TYR A 254 20.15 4.86 -17.45
C TYR A 254 21.19 5.95 -17.63
N PRO A 255 20.79 7.14 -18.13
CA PRO A 255 21.66 8.29 -18.11
C PRO A 255 21.97 8.67 -16.66
N GLU A 256 23.14 9.33 -16.44
CA GLU A 256 23.58 9.72 -15.09
C GLU A 256 22.56 10.65 -14.39
N SER A 257 21.79 11.40 -15.16
CA SER A 257 20.73 12.27 -14.66
C SER A 257 19.46 11.56 -14.18
N GLN A 258 19.29 10.24 -14.48
CA GLN A 258 18.12 9.48 -14.02
C GLN A 258 18.32 9.06 -12.55
N CYS A 259 17.60 9.71 -11.64
CA CYS A 259 17.64 9.41 -10.21
C CYS A 259 16.42 8.63 -9.70
N GLY A 260 15.27 8.73 -10.39
CA GLY A 260 14.07 8.00 -10.01
C GLY A 260 14.21 6.48 -10.27
N PHE A 261 13.76 5.65 -9.31
CA PHE A 261 13.77 4.17 -9.39
C PHE A 261 15.15 3.52 -9.60
N ARG A 262 16.22 4.26 -9.34
CA ARG A 262 17.60 3.80 -9.44
C ARG A 262 18.21 3.58 -8.06
N ALA A 263 18.86 2.44 -7.83
CA ALA A 263 19.51 2.14 -6.57
C ALA A 263 20.64 3.13 -6.26
N GLY A 264 20.74 3.60 -5.02
CA GLY A 264 21.74 4.56 -4.59
C GLY A 264 21.55 5.99 -5.09
N ARG A 265 20.40 6.30 -5.73
CA ARG A 265 20.03 7.65 -6.18
C ARG A 265 18.72 8.10 -5.51
N SER A 266 18.55 9.39 -5.35
CA SER A 266 17.39 9.99 -4.69
C SER A 266 16.98 11.33 -5.32
N THR A 267 15.81 11.80 -4.91
CA THR A 267 15.37 13.18 -5.27
C THR A 267 16.31 14.25 -4.72
N THR A 268 17.05 13.94 -3.63
CA THR A 268 18.05 14.85 -3.05
C THR A 268 19.17 15.12 -4.04
N ASP A 269 19.62 14.11 -4.81
CA ASP A 269 20.65 14.27 -5.84
C ASP A 269 20.19 15.23 -6.95
N MET A 270 18.91 15.13 -7.35
CA MET A 270 18.32 16.03 -8.34
C MET A 270 18.23 17.47 -7.84
N VAL A 271 17.79 17.63 -6.58
CA VAL A 271 17.72 18.96 -5.95
C VAL A 271 19.12 19.58 -5.82
N PHE A 272 20.11 18.78 -5.44
CA PHE A 272 21.51 19.21 -5.35
C PHE A 272 22.04 19.64 -6.72
N SER A 273 21.87 18.83 -7.76
CA SER A 273 22.30 19.12 -9.12
C SER A 273 21.68 20.43 -9.65
N LEU A 274 20.37 20.60 -9.39
CA LEU A 274 19.65 21.82 -9.77
C LEU A 274 20.21 23.06 -9.05
N ARG A 275 20.49 22.95 -7.75
CA ARG A 275 21.10 24.05 -6.98
C ARG A 275 22.49 24.41 -7.52
N GLN A 276 23.32 23.40 -7.83
CA GLN A 276 24.65 23.64 -8.41
C GLN A 276 24.55 24.37 -9.76
N LEU A 277 23.57 24.00 -10.60
CA LEU A 277 23.31 24.70 -11.86
C LEU A 277 22.88 26.15 -11.62
N GLN A 278 21.98 26.39 -10.66
CA GLN A 278 21.51 27.72 -10.30
C GLN A 278 22.67 28.62 -9.81
N GLU A 279 23.55 28.10 -8.95
CA GLU A 279 24.71 28.79 -8.42
C GLU A 279 25.69 29.20 -9.55
N LYS A 280 26.03 28.25 -10.42
CA LYS A 280 26.90 28.49 -11.56
C LYS A 280 26.35 29.51 -12.55
N CYS A 281 25.05 29.44 -12.86
CA CYS A 281 24.41 30.44 -13.71
C CYS A 281 24.40 31.81 -13.07
N ARG A 282 24.20 31.90 -11.75
CA ARG A 282 24.22 33.11 -10.98
C ARG A 282 25.63 33.79 -10.97
N GLU A 283 26.67 32.99 -10.73
CA GLU A 283 28.06 33.41 -10.79
C GLU A 283 28.43 33.98 -12.16
N GLN A 284 27.92 33.35 -13.22
CA GLN A 284 28.20 33.75 -14.60
C GLN A 284 27.22 34.82 -15.13
N HIS A 285 26.29 35.32 -14.30
CA HIS A 285 25.22 36.25 -14.68
C HIS A 285 24.42 35.79 -15.91
N LYS A 286 24.21 34.44 -16.04
CA LYS A 286 23.44 33.84 -17.12
C LYS A 286 22.03 33.50 -16.65
N PRO A 287 20.98 33.72 -17.48
CA PRO A 287 19.64 33.25 -17.16
C PRO A 287 19.55 31.71 -17.18
N LEU A 288 18.84 31.12 -16.22
CA LEU A 288 18.51 29.71 -16.19
C LEU A 288 17.00 29.55 -16.37
N LEU A 289 16.59 28.89 -17.45
CA LEU A 289 15.20 28.57 -17.72
C LEU A 289 14.96 27.11 -17.33
N LEU A 290 13.93 26.86 -16.51
CA LEU A 290 13.57 25.55 -16.00
C LEU A 290 12.15 25.19 -16.45
N ALA A 291 11.97 24.01 -17.04
CA ALA A 291 10.68 23.44 -17.35
C ALA A 291 10.46 22.16 -16.53
N PHE A 292 9.38 22.12 -15.75
CA PHE A 292 8.97 20.95 -15.00
C PHE A 292 7.84 20.24 -15.76
N ILE A 293 8.07 18.98 -16.10
CA ILE A 293 7.11 18.16 -16.86
C ILE A 293 6.56 17.07 -15.93
N ASP A 294 5.24 17.07 -15.72
CA ASP A 294 4.52 16.04 -14.95
C ASP A 294 3.67 15.18 -15.87
N LEU A 295 3.90 13.87 -15.84
CA LEU A 295 3.20 12.91 -16.69
C LEU A 295 1.98 12.35 -15.95
N THR A 296 0.80 12.53 -16.52
CA THR A 296 -0.44 11.95 -15.99
C THR A 296 -0.51 10.46 -16.25
N LYS A 297 -0.71 9.65 -15.21
CA LYS A 297 -0.81 8.18 -15.29
C LYS A 297 0.35 7.54 -16.07
N ALA A 298 1.57 7.99 -15.76
CA ALA A 298 2.78 7.62 -16.49
C ALA A 298 3.00 6.10 -16.60
N PHE A 299 2.63 5.33 -15.57
CA PHE A 299 2.78 3.87 -15.56
C PHE A 299 1.63 3.15 -16.30
N ASP A 300 0.39 3.61 -16.11
CA ASP A 300 -0.80 2.96 -16.65
C ASP A 300 -0.91 3.14 -18.18
N LEU A 301 -0.31 4.21 -18.71
CA LEU A 301 -0.36 4.57 -20.12
C LEU A 301 0.87 4.10 -20.94
N VAL A 302 1.73 3.27 -20.38
CA VAL A 302 2.87 2.71 -21.10
C VAL A 302 2.37 1.79 -22.23
N ASN A 303 2.84 2.03 -23.45
CA ASN A 303 2.62 1.11 -24.58
C ASN A 303 3.43 -0.16 -24.36
N ARG A 304 2.75 -1.31 -24.19
CA ARG A 304 3.38 -2.59 -23.87
C ARG A 304 4.23 -3.12 -25.03
N ASP A 305 3.75 -3.04 -26.26
CA ASP A 305 4.51 -3.49 -27.44
C ASP A 305 5.80 -2.67 -27.61
N GLY A 306 5.71 -1.36 -27.39
CA GLY A 306 6.89 -0.48 -27.38
C GLY A 306 7.86 -0.85 -26.27
N LEU A 307 7.35 -1.13 -25.07
CA LEU A 307 8.16 -1.57 -23.92
C LEU A 307 8.92 -2.86 -24.25
N PHE A 308 8.25 -3.86 -24.79
CA PHE A 308 8.87 -5.16 -25.13
C PHE A 308 9.93 -5.02 -26.24
N LYS A 309 9.70 -4.17 -27.23
CA LYS A 309 10.69 -3.84 -28.26
C LYS A 309 11.92 -3.16 -27.67
N ILE A 310 11.73 -2.23 -26.71
CA ILE A 310 12.84 -1.57 -26.02
C ILE A 310 13.60 -2.56 -25.16
N LEU A 311 12.91 -3.42 -24.39
CA LEU A 311 13.56 -4.44 -23.56
C LEU A 311 14.43 -5.38 -24.42
N ALA A 312 13.92 -5.86 -25.55
CA ALA A 312 14.71 -6.66 -26.50
C ALA A 312 15.94 -5.89 -27.00
N LYS A 313 15.77 -4.62 -27.35
CA LYS A 313 16.85 -3.78 -27.91
C LYS A 313 17.96 -3.49 -26.89
N ILE A 314 17.62 -3.34 -25.61
CA ILE A 314 18.61 -3.13 -24.53
C ILE A 314 19.29 -4.44 -24.04
N GLY A 315 19.02 -5.56 -24.71
CA GLY A 315 19.69 -6.83 -24.43
C GLY A 315 18.96 -7.75 -23.45
N CYS A 316 17.64 -7.56 -23.27
CA CYS A 316 16.83 -8.51 -22.50
C CYS A 316 16.77 -9.87 -23.22
N PRO A 317 17.15 -10.97 -22.56
CA PRO A 317 17.17 -12.28 -23.20
C PRO A 317 15.75 -12.84 -23.39
N PRO A 318 15.58 -13.81 -24.34
CA PRO A 318 14.29 -14.27 -24.81
C PRO A 318 13.36 -14.85 -23.73
N LYS A 319 13.85 -15.71 -22.83
CA LYS A 319 13.01 -16.31 -21.78
C LYS A 319 12.54 -15.25 -20.78
N LEU A 320 13.46 -14.40 -20.30
CA LEU A 320 13.12 -13.30 -19.40
C LEU A 320 12.05 -12.39 -20.04
N LEU A 321 12.23 -12.06 -21.32
CA LEU A 321 11.24 -11.24 -22.06
C LEU A 321 9.89 -11.93 -22.17
N SER A 322 9.86 -13.25 -22.48
CA SER A 322 8.62 -14.03 -22.55
C SER A 322 7.86 -14.05 -21.23
N VAL A 323 8.55 -14.25 -20.12
CA VAL A 323 7.95 -14.21 -18.78
C VAL A 323 7.37 -12.82 -18.49
N ILE A 324 8.08 -11.74 -18.84
CA ILE A 324 7.58 -10.36 -18.67
C ILE A 324 6.32 -10.14 -19.52
N GLN A 325 6.32 -10.58 -20.79
CA GLN A 325 5.15 -10.51 -21.66
C GLN A 325 3.97 -11.27 -21.05
N SER A 326 4.21 -12.50 -20.57
CA SER A 326 3.19 -13.32 -19.95
C SER A 326 2.55 -12.67 -18.72
N PHE A 327 3.29 -11.89 -17.92
CA PHE A 327 2.71 -11.13 -16.81
C PHE A 327 1.69 -10.07 -17.27
N HIS A 328 1.84 -9.55 -18.49
CA HIS A 328 0.97 -8.51 -19.03
C HIS A 328 -0.16 -9.07 -19.90
N ASP A 329 -0.04 -10.34 -20.36
CA ASP A 329 -1.04 -10.96 -21.23
C ASP A 329 -2.29 -11.36 -20.46
N ASN A 330 -3.46 -10.92 -20.94
CA ASN A 330 -4.77 -11.27 -20.37
C ASN A 330 -4.89 -11.06 -18.85
N MET A 331 -4.11 -10.14 -18.27
CA MET A 331 -4.22 -9.75 -16.88
C MET A 331 -5.61 -9.15 -16.61
N LYS A 332 -6.31 -9.68 -15.60
CA LYS A 332 -7.64 -9.20 -15.21
C LYS A 332 -7.53 -8.38 -13.92
N GLY A 333 -8.11 -7.17 -13.94
CA GLY A 333 -8.36 -6.36 -12.75
C GLY A 333 -9.78 -6.62 -12.23
N THR A 334 -9.94 -6.87 -10.93
CA THR A 334 -11.25 -7.06 -10.27
C THR A 334 -11.45 -6.05 -9.15
#